data_ad811161bebb49cfc74f615277cc16ea
#
_entry.id   ad811161bebb49cfc74f615277cc16ea
#
_cell.length_a   1.000
_cell.length_b   1.000
_cell.length_c   1.000
_cell.angle_alpha   90.00
_cell.angle_beta   90.00
_cell.angle_gamma   90.00
#
_symmetry.space_group_name_H-M   'P 1'
#
loop_
_entity.id
_entity.type
_entity.pdbx_description
1 polymer ?
#
loop_
_entity_poly.entity_id
_entity_poly.type
_entity_poly.pdbx_seq_one_letter_code
_entity_poly.pdbx_strand_id
1 'polypeptide(L)'
;YSDKQLDNLRAGGHDPEKMFSAYYEATRYKGKPTVILARTIKGYGLGEAGEGRNITHQQKKLNEKELLHFRDRFEVPLTDKKASSAPFYSFGKESEEKKYLLERRKTLGGFLPLRRKNTDPLTVPDITIFNELINGTGEREASTTMVFVRLLTLLCKDKTVGKYVVPIIPDEARTFGMDPLFRQLGIYAHFGQLYDPVDSEQFLYYKEIKDGQILEEGINEAGAVSSFIAAGTSYSNHGINMIPFYIYYSMFGFQRVWDFIWAAGDMRARGFLLGGTAGRTTLNGEGLQHQD
;
A
#
# COMPACT_ATOMS: atom_id res chain seq x y z
N TYR A 1 -20.47 -28.34 7.31
CA TYR A 1 -20.59 -28.36 8.78
C TYR A 1 -22.07 -28.33 9.14
N SER A 2 -22.49 -29.13 10.14
CA SER A 2 -23.80 -29.02 10.76
C SER A 2 -23.86 -27.81 11.71
N ASP A 3 -25.06 -27.32 12.06
CA ASP A 3 -25.23 -26.20 12.99
C ASP A 3 -24.50 -26.47 14.32
N LYS A 4 -24.60 -27.69 14.85
CA LYS A 4 -23.89 -28.12 16.06
C LYS A 4 -22.36 -28.05 15.92
N GLN A 5 -21.80 -28.31 14.72
CA GLN A 5 -20.36 -28.15 14.45
C GLN A 5 -19.99 -26.67 14.35
N LEU A 6 -20.85 -25.85 13.74
CA LEU A 6 -20.65 -24.40 13.65
C LEU A 6 -20.71 -23.75 15.03
N ASP A 7 -21.65 -24.13 15.88
CA ASP A 7 -21.79 -23.64 17.25
C ASP A 7 -20.59 -24.01 18.14
N ASN A 8 -19.94 -25.14 17.86
CA ASN A 8 -18.75 -25.59 18.57
C ASN A 8 -17.43 -25.00 18.02
N LEU A 9 -17.47 -24.24 16.92
CA LEU A 9 -16.28 -23.58 16.42
C LEU A 9 -15.81 -22.50 17.39
N ARG A 10 -14.70 -22.75 18.04
CA ARG A 10 -14.05 -21.75 18.90
C ARG A 10 -13.33 -20.71 18.06
N ALA A 11 -13.51 -19.45 18.42
CA ALA A 11 -12.73 -18.36 17.82
C ALA A 11 -11.23 -18.59 18.08
N GLY A 12 -10.45 -18.68 17.01
CA GLY A 12 -9.01 -18.99 17.09
C GLY A 12 -8.10 -17.77 17.14
N GLY A 13 -8.65 -16.54 17.16
CA GLY A 13 -7.85 -15.32 17.05
C GLY A 13 -6.90 -15.06 18.24
N HIS A 14 -7.10 -15.75 19.37
CA HIS A 14 -6.21 -15.71 20.54
C HIS A 14 -5.54 -17.06 20.82
N ASP A 15 -5.73 -18.03 19.95
CA ASP A 15 -5.07 -19.32 20.04
C ASP A 15 -3.73 -19.25 19.29
N PRO A 16 -2.58 -19.31 19.98
CA PRO A 16 -1.27 -19.11 19.34
C PRO A 16 -0.95 -20.18 18.31
N GLU A 17 -1.38 -21.42 18.50
CA GLU A 17 -1.12 -22.51 17.55
C GLU A 17 -1.92 -22.32 16.26
N LYS A 18 -3.20 -21.95 16.37
CA LYS A 18 -4.06 -21.66 15.21
C LYS A 18 -3.58 -20.44 14.44
N MET A 19 -3.21 -19.40 15.17
CA MET A 19 -2.67 -18.19 14.54
C MET A 19 -1.34 -18.45 13.83
N PHE A 20 -0.43 -19.17 14.49
CA PHE A 20 0.83 -19.58 13.87
C PHE A 20 0.58 -20.41 12.60
N SER A 21 -0.28 -21.42 12.69
CA SER A 21 -0.60 -22.28 11.53
C SER A 21 -1.20 -21.51 10.38
N ALA A 22 -2.13 -20.58 10.66
CA ALA A 22 -2.73 -19.74 9.64
C ALA A 22 -1.69 -18.85 8.91
N TYR A 23 -0.80 -18.21 9.66
CA TYR A 23 0.29 -17.42 9.07
C TYR A 23 1.32 -18.28 8.32
N TYR A 24 1.63 -19.45 8.87
CA TYR A 24 2.57 -20.38 8.24
C TYR A 24 2.07 -20.82 6.86
N GLU A 25 0.81 -21.20 6.75
CA GLU A 25 0.20 -21.59 5.48
C GLU A 25 0.06 -20.38 4.54
N ALA A 26 -0.40 -19.24 5.04
CA ALA A 26 -0.57 -18.02 4.24
C ALA A 26 0.74 -17.56 3.58
N THR A 27 1.87 -17.62 4.31
CA THR A 27 3.16 -17.19 3.79
C THR A 27 3.79 -18.16 2.77
N ARG A 28 3.30 -19.38 2.71
CA ARG A 28 3.78 -20.42 1.78
C ARG A 28 2.89 -20.60 0.56
N TYR A 29 1.60 -20.30 0.72
CA TYR A 29 0.67 -20.40 -0.38
C TYR A 29 0.99 -19.38 -1.46
N LYS A 30 1.09 -19.84 -2.71
CA LYS A 30 1.37 -19.01 -3.88
C LYS A 30 0.26 -19.16 -4.90
N GLY A 31 -0.01 -18.09 -5.61
CA GLY A 31 -1.01 -18.10 -6.69
C GLY A 31 -2.22 -17.21 -6.45
N LYS A 32 -2.62 -17.01 -5.18
CA LYS A 32 -3.72 -16.10 -4.80
C LYS A 32 -3.40 -15.39 -3.49
N PRO A 33 -3.90 -14.18 -3.27
CA PRO A 33 -3.81 -13.51 -1.98
C PRO A 33 -4.51 -14.32 -0.88
N THR A 34 -3.96 -14.27 0.33
CA THR A 34 -4.57 -14.91 1.51
C THR A 34 -5.01 -13.84 2.50
N VAL A 35 -6.24 -13.91 2.95
CA VAL A 35 -6.80 -13.07 4.00
C VAL A 35 -7.08 -13.91 5.23
N ILE A 36 -6.53 -13.50 6.37
CA ILE A 36 -6.75 -14.16 7.67
C ILE A 36 -7.73 -13.31 8.48
N LEU A 37 -8.93 -13.82 8.72
CA LEU A 37 -9.93 -13.19 9.58
C LEU A 37 -9.78 -13.70 11.02
N ALA A 38 -9.10 -12.92 11.85
CA ALA A 38 -8.85 -13.25 13.23
C ALA A 38 -9.95 -12.67 14.14
N ARG A 39 -10.82 -13.52 14.68
CA ARG A 39 -11.81 -13.09 15.68
C ARG A 39 -11.14 -12.97 17.04
N THR A 40 -11.01 -11.75 17.53
CA THR A 40 -10.37 -11.41 18.79
C THR A 40 -11.34 -10.70 19.72
N ILE A 41 -10.97 -10.60 21.00
CA ILE A 41 -11.71 -9.81 21.98
C ILE A 41 -10.83 -8.66 22.47
N LYS A 42 -11.40 -7.48 22.56
CA LYS A 42 -10.70 -6.30 23.07
C LYS A 42 -10.29 -6.50 24.53
N GLY A 43 -9.04 -6.18 24.85
CA GLY A 43 -8.53 -6.34 26.20
C GLY A 43 -8.25 -7.79 26.60
N TYR A 44 -8.03 -8.67 25.62
CA TYR A 44 -7.68 -10.07 25.90
C TYR A 44 -6.54 -10.17 26.92
N GLY A 45 -6.72 -11.00 27.92
CA GLY A 45 -5.77 -11.19 29.00
C GLY A 45 -5.95 -10.29 30.21
N LEU A 46 -6.70 -9.19 30.08
CA LEU A 46 -6.93 -8.27 31.21
C LEU A 46 -7.98 -8.79 32.23
N GLY A 47 -8.68 -9.88 31.90
CA GLY A 47 -9.68 -10.45 32.78
C GLY A 47 -10.77 -9.42 33.18
N GLU A 48 -11.11 -9.37 34.48
CA GLU A 48 -12.13 -8.47 35.00
C GLU A 48 -11.77 -6.99 34.82
N ALA A 49 -10.48 -6.65 34.70
CA ALA A 49 -10.02 -5.27 34.51
C ALA A 49 -10.47 -4.66 33.19
N GLY A 50 -10.65 -5.48 32.13
CA GLY A 50 -10.95 -4.90 30.83
C GLY A 50 -11.36 -5.85 29.73
N GLU A 51 -11.31 -7.16 29.91
CA GLU A 51 -11.58 -8.10 28.82
C GLU A 51 -13.04 -8.00 28.36
N GLY A 52 -13.26 -7.63 27.10
CA GLY A 52 -14.59 -7.44 26.53
C GLY A 52 -15.36 -6.24 27.04
N ARG A 53 -14.72 -5.29 27.72
CA ARG A 53 -15.36 -4.12 28.33
C ARG A 53 -15.05 -2.83 27.57
N ASN A 54 -16.02 -1.91 27.55
CA ASN A 54 -15.83 -0.60 26.91
C ASN A 54 -14.77 0.25 27.62
N ILE A 55 -14.60 0.11 28.94
CA ILE A 55 -13.60 0.84 29.72
C ILE A 55 -12.16 0.53 29.26
N THR A 56 -11.93 -0.60 28.61
CA THR A 56 -10.61 -0.99 28.12
C THR A 56 -10.00 0.06 27.17
N HIS A 57 -10.83 0.82 26.48
CA HIS A 57 -10.35 1.89 25.61
C HIS A 57 -9.61 3.01 26.37
N GLN A 58 -9.97 3.22 27.62
CA GLN A 58 -9.40 4.27 28.47
C GLN A 58 -8.51 3.73 29.60
N GLN A 59 -8.36 2.41 29.67
CA GLN A 59 -7.55 1.76 30.72
C GLN A 59 -6.08 2.15 30.56
N LYS A 60 -5.56 2.93 31.49
CA LYS A 60 -4.17 3.43 31.46
C LYS A 60 -3.22 2.65 32.35
N LYS A 61 -3.72 2.07 33.45
CA LYS A 61 -2.93 1.35 34.44
C LYS A 61 -3.71 0.16 34.95
N LEU A 62 -3.01 -0.91 35.24
CA LEU A 62 -3.52 -2.06 35.99
C LEU A 62 -3.08 -1.94 37.43
N ASN A 63 -3.91 -2.38 38.36
CA ASN A 63 -3.52 -2.51 39.76
C ASN A 63 -2.70 -3.78 39.98
N GLU A 64 -2.16 -3.96 41.20
CA GLU A 64 -1.29 -5.10 41.51
C GLU A 64 -1.96 -6.43 41.26
N LYS A 65 -3.22 -6.59 41.72
CA LYS A 65 -3.99 -7.83 41.53
C LYS A 65 -4.18 -8.18 40.06
N GLU A 66 -4.46 -7.17 39.24
CA GLU A 66 -4.63 -7.31 37.78
C GLU A 66 -3.31 -7.69 37.10
N LEU A 67 -2.20 -7.11 37.53
CA LEU A 67 -0.86 -7.46 37.02
C LEU A 67 -0.48 -8.89 37.36
N LEU A 68 -0.76 -9.34 38.60
CA LEU A 68 -0.52 -10.71 39.00
C LEU A 68 -1.39 -11.67 38.18
N HIS A 69 -2.68 -11.37 38.02
CA HIS A 69 -3.58 -12.16 37.17
C HIS A 69 -3.08 -12.29 35.74
N PHE A 70 -2.63 -11.18 35.13
CA PHE A 70 -2.05 -11.17 33.79
C PHE A 70 -0.80 -12.04 33.71
N ARG A 71 0.11 -11.89 34.66
CA ARG A 71 1.32 -12.71 34.78
C ARG A 71 0.99 -14.20 34.82
N ASP A 72 0.07 -14.59 35.70
CA ASP A 72 -0.30 -15.98 35.89
C ASP A 72 -0.98 -16.57 34.66
N ARG A 73 -1.88 -15.83 34.05
CA ARG A 73 -2.57 -16.25 32.82
C ARG A 73 -1.61 -16.48 31.64
N PHE A 74 -0.56 -15.70 31.52
CA PHE A 74 0.42 -15.81 30.44
C PHE A 74 1.72 -16.50 30.89
N GLU A 75 1.74 -17.07 32.09
CA GLU A 75 2.88 -17.80 32.64
C GLU A 75 4.21 -17.01 32.55
N VAL A 76 4.12 -15.70 32.76
CA VAL A 76 5.31 -14.85 32.74
C VAL A 76 6.16 -15.13 33.98
N PRO A 77 7.43 -15.57 33.85
CA PRO A 77 8.23 -16.05 34.97
C PRO A 77 8.80 -14.91 35.83
N LEU A 78 7.91 -14.18 36.50
CA LEU A 78 8.20 -13.11 37.43
C LEU A 78 7.67 -13.43 38.82
N THR A 79 8.44 -13.06 39.84
CA THR A 79 7.93 -13.11 41.21
C THR A 79 6.85 -12.04 41.44
N ASP A 80 5.96 -12.22 42.43
CA ASP A 80 4.90 -11.26 42.74
C ASP A 80 5.45 -9.85 42.91
N LYS A 81 6.49 -9.68 43.69
CA LYS A 81 7.17 -8.39 43.91
C LYS A 81 7.66 -7.74 42.60
N LYS A 82 8.13 -8.54 41.66
CA LYS A 82 8.58 -7.99 40.33
C LYS A 82 7.40 -7.72 39.42
N ALA A 83 6.39 -8.61 39.43
CA ALA A 83 5.21 -8.42 38.56
C ALA A 83 4.46 -7.12 38.89
N SER A 84 4.36 -6.74 40.18
CA SER A 84 3.69 -5.51 40.62
C SER A 84 4.31 -4.24 40.06
N SER A 85 5.59 -4.28 39.64
CA SER A 85 6.28 -3.14 39.00
C SER A 85 6.20 -3.15 37.47
N ALA A 86 5.55 -4.18 36.89
CA ALA A 86 5.40 -4.36 35.43
C ALA A 86 6.72 -4.14 34.65
N PRO A 87 7.83 -4.82 35.00
CA PRO A 87 9.09 -4.63 34.32
C PRO A 87 9.07 -5.23 32.92
N PHE A 88 9.94 -4.75 32.05
CA PHE A 88 10.19 -5.44 30.80
C PHE A 88 10.80 -6.82 31.07
N TYR A 89 10.15 -7.85 30.59
CA TYR A 89 10.66 -9.21 30.66
C TYR A 89 11.50 -9.53 29.41
N SER A 90 12.65 -10.13 29.62
CA SER A 90 13.51 -10.63 28.54
C SER A 90 13.88 -12.08 28.82
N PHE A 91 13.68 -12.94 27.85
CA PHE A 91 14.12 -14.33 27.92
C PHE A 91 15.64 -14.42 28.17
N GLY A 92 16.05 -15.47 28.90
CA GLY A 92 17.45 -15.78 29.12
C GLY A 92 18.22 -15.90 27.79
N LYS A 93 19.51 -15.55 27.81
CA LYS A 93 20.35 -15.56 26.59
C LYS A 93 20.35 -16.93 25.90
N GLU A 94 20.30 -18.00 26.67
CA GLU A 94 20.38 -19.39 26.20
C GLU A 94 19.01 -20.07 26.04
N SER A 95 17.91 -19.35 26.28
CA SER A 95 16.57 -19.92 26.10
C SER A 95 16.25 -20.20 24.63
N GLU A 96 15.45 -21.23 24.39
CA GLU A 96 15.02 -21.64 23.05
C GLU A 96 14.20 -20.51 22.36
N GLU A 97 13.38 -19.82 23.11
CA GLU A 97 12.56 -18.71 22.62
C GLU A 97 13.44 -17.57 22.09
N LYS A 98 14.51 -17.25 22.84
CA LYS A 98 15.44 -16.20 22.42
C LYS A 98 16.25 -16.62 21.22
N LYS A 99 16.74 -17.84 21.18
CA LYS A 99 17.46 -18.39 20.02
C LYS A 99 16.58 -18.34 18.79
N TYR A 100 15.35 -18.82 18.87
CA TYR A 100 14.38 -18.79 17.79
C TYR A 100 14.11 -17.35 17.29
N LEU A 101 13.83 -16.43 18.22
CA LEU A 101 13.60 -15.02 17.89
C LEU A 101 14.79 -14.42 17.15
N LEU A 102 16.00 -14.60 17.66
CA LEU A 102 17.20 -14.05 17.05
C LEU A 102 17.48 -14.62 15.68
N GLU A 103 17.27 -15.91 15.48
CA GLU A 103 17.41 -16.58 14.18
C GLU A 103 16.41 -16.03 13.17
N ARG A 104 15.14 -15.91 13.55
CA ARG A 104 14.12 -15.32 12.68
C ARG A 104 14.46 -13.87 12.34
N ARG A 105 14.86 -13.08 13.31
CA ARG A 105 15.26 -11.68 13.06
C ARG A 105 16.48 -11.57 12.15
N LYS A 106 17.45 -12.43 12.32
CA LYS A 106 18.63 -12.49 11.44
C LYS A 106 18.23 -12.83 9.99
N THR A 107 17.37 -13.80 9.80
CA THR A 107 16.84 -14.18 8.47
C THR A 107 16.09 -13.03 7.80
N LEU A 108 15.40 -12.19 8.58
CA LEU A 108 14.66 -11.02 8.11
C LEU A 108 15.52 -9.75 7.98
N GLY A 109 16.84 -9.84 8.16
CA GLY A 109 17.76 -8.72 8.02
C GLY A 109 17.96 -7.85 9.27
N GLY A 110 17.52 -8.30 10.46
CA GLY A 110 17.76 -7.61 11.73
C GLY A 110 16.52 -7.35 12.57
N PHE A 111 16.67 -6.61 13.66
CA PHE A 111 15.63 -6.42 14.67
C PHE A 111 14.51 -5.48 14.26
N LEU A 112 14.81 -4.50 13.44
CA LEU A 112 13.83 -3.59 12.88
C LEU A 112 13.85 -3.71 11.36
N PRO A 113 12.75 -3.41 10.68
CA PRO A 113 12.82 -3.21 9.24
C PRO A 113 13.95 -2.24 8.94
N LEU A 114 14.92 -2.68 8.15
CA LEU A 114 16.02 -1.81 7.75
C LEU A 114 15.45 -0.75 6.81
N ARG A 115 15.19 0.43 7.35
CA ARG A 115 14.75 1.57 6.54
C ARG A 115 15.97 2.17 5.86
N ARG A 116 16.06 1.95 4.56
CA ARG A 116 17.03 2.67 3.75
C ARG A 116 16.55 4.10 3.60
N LYS A 117 17.41 5.04 3.95
CA LYS A 117 17.11 6.48 3.76
C LYS A 117 17.62 6.98 2.42
N ASN A 118 18.69 6.39 1.96
CA ASN A 118 19.36 6.75 0.72
C ASN A 118 19.44 5.54 -0.20
N THR A 119 19.24 5.80 -1.46
CA THR A 119 19.48 4.89 -2.57
C THR A 119 20.39 5.59 -3.56
N ASP A 120 20.94 4.86 -4.49
CA ASP A 120 21.70 5.47 -5.59
C ASP A 120 20.81 6.49 -6.30
N PRO A 121 21.31 7.73 -6.49
CA PRO A 121 20.53 8.76 -7.18
C PRO A 121 20.25 8.37 -8.63
N LEU A 122 19.06 8.73 -9.11
CA LEU A 122 18.77 8.61 -10.54
C LEU A 122 19.54 9.68 -11.31
N THR A 123 20.03 9.33 -12.48
CA THR A 123 20.62 10.31 -13.39
C THR A 123 19.48 11.18 -13.95
N VAL A 124 19.51 12.45 -13.60
CA VAL A 124 18.49 13.40 -14.08
C VAL A 124 18.70 13.61 -15.59
N PRO A 125 17.67 13.49 -16.43
CA PRO A 125 17.77 13.78 -17.85
C PRO A 125 18.06 15.26 -18.10
N ASP A 126 18.70 15.56 -19.22
CA ASP A 126 18.92 16.95 -19.63
C ASP A 126 17.59 17.63 -19.91
N ILE A 127 17.46 18.90 -19.53
CA ILE A 127 16.24 19.70 -19.72
C ILE A 127 15.83 19.81 -21.18
N THR A 128 16.77 19.65 -22.08
CA THR A 128 16.53 19.73 -23.53
C THR A 128 15.58 18.70 -24.09
N ILE A 129 15.37 17.57 -23.34
CA ILE A 129 14.33 16.60 -23.74
C ILE A 129 12.92 17.21 -23.75
N PHE A 130 12.72 18.32 -23.06
CA PHE A 130 11.46 19.04 -22.95
C PHE A 130 11.42 20.31 -23.83
N ASN A 131 12.38 20.54 -24.72
CA ASN A 131 12.43 21.76 -25.54
C ASN A 131 11.15 22.04 -26.32
N GLU A 132 10.46 21.01 -26.80
CA GLU A 132 9.18 21.16 -27.49
C GLU A 132 8.07 21.74 -26.60
N LEU A 133 8.16 21.53 -25.28
CA LEU A 133 7.20 22.06 -24.29
C LEU A 133 7.65 23.45 -23.80
N ILE A 134 8.95 23.62 -23.59
CA ILE A 134 9.54 24.87 -23.09
C ILE A 134 9.37 26.01 -24.12
N ASN A 135 9.54 25.69 -25.39
CA ASN A 135 9.40 26.66 -26.46
C ASN A 135 7.93 27.05 -26.76
N GLY A 136 6.97 26.39 -26.09
CA GLY A 136 5.56 26.64 -26.29
C GLY A 136 4.99 26.01 -27.55
N THR A 137 3.69 26.19 -27.75
CA THR A 137 2.92 25.58 -28.85
C THR A 137 2.71 26.53 -30.06
N GLY A 138 3.26 27.74 -29.99
CA GLY A 138 3.01 28.78 -31.00
C GLY A 138 1.52 29.15 -31.02
N GLU A 139 0.93 29.13 -32.20
CA GLU A 139 -0.50 29.43 -32.40
C GLU A 139 -1.42 28.21 -32.09
N ARG A 140 -0.85 27.06 -31.80
CA ARG A 140 -1.63 25.85 -31.53
C ARG A 140 -2.12 25.85 -30.08
N GLU A 141 -3.42 25.79 -29.88
CA GLU A 141 -4.02 25.59 -28.58
C GLU A 141 -3.71 24.21 -28.04
N ALA A 142 -3.37 24.13 -26.76
CA ALA A 142 -3.12 22.89 -26.06
C ALA A 142 -3.65 22.97 -24.61
N SER A 143 -4.35 21.94 -24.18
CA SER A 143 -4.76 21.84 -22.76
C SER A 143 -3.56 21.47 -21.87
N THR A 144 -3.61 21.88 -20.62
CA THR A 144 -2.58 21.54 -19.62
C THR A 144 -2.45 20.02 -19.43
N THR A 145 -3.57 19.30 -19.49
CA THR A 145 -3.59 17.83 -19.43
C THR A 145 -2.79 17.22 -20.58
N MET A 146 -3.01 17.68 -21.81
CA MET A 146 -2.28 17.14 -22.97
C MET A 146 -0.78 17.49 -22.93
N VAL A 147 -0.44 18.68 -22.44
CA VAL A 147 0.98 19.05 -22.21
C VAL A 147 1.62 18.13 -21.18
N PHE A 148 0.91 17.84 -20.09
CA PHE A 148 1.39 16.90 -19.08
C PHE A 148 1.56 15.48 -19.64
N VAL A 149 0.60 14.96 -20.41
CA VAL A 149 0.71 13.65 -21.05
C VAL A 149 1.92 13.60 -21.99
N ARG A 150 2.18 14.70 -22.70
CA ARG A 150 3.38 14.81 -23.55
C ARG A 150 4.67 14.80 -22.74
N LEU A 151 4.71 15.54 -21.62
CA LEU A 151 5.83 15.53 -20.68
C LEU A 151 6.08 14.10 -20.17
N LEU A 152 5.04 13.42 -19.71
CA LEU A 152 5.11 12.05 -19.22
C LEU A 152 5.63 11.09 -20.30
N THR A 153 5.17 11.26 -21.54
CA THR A 153 5.64 10.50 -22.71
C THR A 153 7.15 10.66 -22.92
N LEU A 154 7.65 11.88 -22.81
CA LEU A 154 9.07 12.19 -22.97
C LEU A 154 9.90 11.58 -21.83
N LEU A 155 9.42 11.69 -20.59
CA LEU A 155 10.07 11.04 -19.43
C LEU A 155 10.14 9.53 -19.60
N CYS A 156 9.05 8.88 -19.99
CA CYS A 156 9.02 7.43 -20.18
C CYS A 156 9.94 6.95 -21.32
N LYS A 157 10.24 7.81 -22.29
CA LYS A 157 11.19 7.52 -23.38
C LYS A 157 12.65 7.73 -22.99
N ASP A 158 12.90 8.46 -21.93
CA ASP A 158 14.27 8.72 -21.49
C ASP A 158 14.98 7.44 -21.07
N LYS A 159 16.21 7.23 -21.56
CA LYS A 159 16.97 6.00 -21.33
C LYS A 159 17.45 5.83 -19.89
N THR A 160 17.53 6.91 -19.14
CA THR A 160 18.06 6.90 -17.76
C THR A 160 16.95 6.73 -16.73
N VAL A 161 15.90 7.53 -16.82
CA VAL A 161 14.80 7.54 -15.83
C VAL A 161 13.54 6.84 -16.30
N GLY A 162 13.34 6.66 -17.60
CA GLY A 162 12.07 6.20 -18.17
C GLY A 162 11.54 4.91 -17.55
N LYS A 163 12.41 3.96 -17.30
CA LYS A 163 12.05 2.66 -16.67
C LYS A 163 11.62 2.76 -15.20
N TYR A 164 11.86 3.88 -14.55
CA TYR A 164 11.47 4.14 -13.16
C TYR A 164 10.19 4.96 -13.04
N VAL A 165 9.70 5.51 -14.14
CA VAL A 165 8.45 6.27 -14.19
C VAL A 165 7.27 5.31 -14.16
N VAL A 166 6.35 5.51 -13.22
CA VAL A 166 5.19 4.63 -13.03
C VAL A 166 3.91 5.46 -13.09
N PRO A 167 3.25 5.53 -14.25
CA PRO A 167 1.90 6.09 -14.34
C PRO A 167 0.91 5.18 -13.65
N ILE A 168 0.11 5.74 -12.74
CA ILE A 168 -0.88 5.01 -11.94
C ILE A 168 -2.22 5.71 -12.10
N ILE A 169 -3.21 4.99 -12.58
CA ILE A 169 -4.50 5.56 -12.95
C ILE A 169 -5.60 4.61 -12.46
N PRO A 170 -6.71 5.10 -11.88
CA PRO A 170 -7.86 4.25 -11.61
C PRO A 170 -8.39 3.60 -12.88
N ASP A 171 -9.03 4.35 -13.78
CA ASP A 171 -9.58 3.82 -15.03
C ASP A 171 -9.78 4.89 -16.12
N GLU A 172 -9.33 6.08 -15.92
CA GLU A 172 -9.68 7.20 -16.80
C GLU A 172 -8.55 7.61 -17.77
N ALA A 173 -7.62 6.70 -18.07
CA ALA A 173 -6.47 6.99 -18.91
C ALA A 173 -6.85 7.61 -20.25
N ARG A 174 -7.92 7.16 -20.87
CA ARG A 174 -8.44 7.74 -22.14
C ARG A 174 -8.94 9.17 -21.96
N THR A 175 -9.67 9.44 -20.88
CA THR A 175 -10.18 10.77 -20.58
C THR A 175 -9.05 11.79 -20.42
N PHE A 176 -7.90 11.36 -19.91
CA PHE A 176 -6.71 12.16 -19.82
C PHE A 176 -5.87 12.19 -21.11
N GLY A 177 -6.34 11.57 -22.19
CA GLY A 177 -5.62 11.52 -23.49
C GLY A 177 -4.34 10.66 -23.44
N MET A 178 -4.31 9.66 -22.59
CA MET A 178 -3.14 8.78 -22.40
C MET A 178 -3.13 7.55 -23.31
N ASP A 179 -4.12 7.37 -24.17
CA ASP A 179 -4.19 6.23 -25.10
C ASP A 179 -2.89 5.94 -25.88
N PRO A 180 -2.15 6.96 -26.35
CA PRO A 180 -0.90 6.69 -27.06
C PRO A 180 0.14 5.96 -26.20
N LEU A 181 0.06 6.12 -24.86
CA LEU A 181 0.95 5.46 -23.93
C LEU A 181 0.67 3.97 -23.81
N PHE A 182 -0.55 3.49 -24.03
CA PHE A 182 -0.86 2.06 -24.03
C PHE A 182 -0.01 1.28 -25.03
N ARG A 183 0.17 1.84 -26.21
CA ARG A 183 0.97 1.23 -27.26
C ARG A 183 2.47 1.29 -26.95
N GLN A 184 2.90 2.33 -26.27
CA GLN A 184 4.32 2.56 -25.95
C GLN A 184 4.76 1.78 -24.72
N LEU A 185 3.96 1.78 -23.66
CA LEU A 185 4.32 1.28 -22.33
C LEU A 185 3.62 0.00 -21.97
N GLY A 186 2.40 -0.23 -22.49
CA GLY A 186 1.52 -1.31 -22.06
C GLY A 186 0.94 -1.11 -20.67
N ILE A 187 -0.21 -1.70 -20.44
CA ILE A 187 -0.83 -1.79 -19.12
C ILE A 187 -0.30 -3.06 -18.45
N TYR A 188 0.15 -2.93 -17.21
CA TYR A 188 0.66 -4.07 -16.48
C TYR A 188 -0.45 -5.05 -16.12
N ALA A 189 -0.26 -6.31 -16.47
CA ALA A 189 -1.07 -7.42 -15.99
C ALA A 189 -0.20 -8.65 -15.73
N HIS A 190 -0.23 -9.17 -14.51
CA HIS A 190 0.65 -10.25 -14.07
C HIS A 190 0.62 -11.50 -14.98
N PHE A 191 -0.56 -11.82 -15.51
CA PHE A 191 -0.75 -12.95 -16.42
C PHE A 191 -0.76 -12.56 -17.91
N GLY A 192 -0.64 -11.26 -18.22
CA GLY A 192 -0.92 -10.71 -19.54
C GLY A 192 -2.42 -10.65 -19.82
N GLN A 193 -2.80 -10.28 -21.02
CA GLN A 193 -4.20 -10.18 -21.44
C GLN A 193 -4.76 -11.58 -21.74
N LEU A 194 -5.78 -11.96 -20.96
CA LEU A 194 -6.42 -13.29 -21.06
C LEU A 194 -7.78 -13.24 -21.78
N TYR A 195 -8.13 -12.11 -22.37
CA TYR A 195 -9.40 -11.87 -23.07
C TYR A 195 -9.18 -10.93 -24.24
N ASP A 196 -10.12 -10.95 -25.18
CA ASP A 196 -10.18 -9.94 -26.23
C ASP A 196 -11.16 -8.85 -25.81
N PRO A 197 -10.77 -7.56 -25.85
CA PRO A 197 -11.69 -6.46 -25.56
C PRO A 197 -12.90 -6.50 -26.48
N VAL A 198 -14.11 -6.28 -25.94
CA VAL A 198 -15.37 -6.35 -26.70
C VAL A 198 -15.40 -5.36 -27.87
N ASP A 199 -14.69 -4.25 -27.72
CA ASP A 199 -14.58 -3.15 -28.69
C ASP A 199 -13.26 -3.16 -29.47
N SER A 200 -12.54 -4.26 -29.48
CA SER A 200 -11.22 -4.40 -30.11
C SER A 200 -11.21 -4.03 -31.59
N GLU A 201 -12.34 -4.18 -32.30
CA GLU A 201 -12.47 -3.82 -33.70
C GLU A 201 -12.80 -2.33 -33.93
N GLN A 202 -13.20 -1.61 -32.89
CA GLN A 202 -13.85 -0.31 -33.09
C GLN A 202 -12.91 0.88 -33.01
N PHE A 203 -11.89 0.91 -32.17
CA PHE A 203 -11.16 2.16 -32.06
C PHE A 203 -9.79 2.16 -31.42
N LEU A 204 -9.53 1.46 -30.36
CA LEU A 204 -8.41 1.87 -29.53
C LEU A 204 -7.59 0.69 -29.10
N TYR A 205 -6.30 0.83 -29.35
CA TYR A 205 -5.31 -0.10 -28.88
C TYR A 205 -5.35 -0.17 -27.36
N TYR A 206 -5.82 -1.30 -26.83
CA TYR A 206 -5.78 -1.63 -25.42
C TYR A 206 -4.97 -2.92 -25.27
N LYS A 207 -3.90 -2.89 -24.50
CA LYS A 207 -3.05 -4.05 -24.35
C LYS A 207 -2.51 -4.18 -22.94
N GLU A 208 -2.88 -5.28 -22.31
CA GLU A 208 -2.31 -5.72 -21.04
C GLU A 208 -1.13 -6.65 -21.29
N ILE A 209 0.02 -6.35 -20.69
CA ILE A 209 1.24 -7.13 -20.84
C ILE A 209 1.94 -7.30 -19.49
N LYS A 210 2.72 -8.40 -19.36
CA LYS A 210 3.40 -8.75 -18.11
C LYS A 210 4.48 -7.75 -17.69
N ASP A 211 5.06 -7.07 -18.63
CA ASP A 211 6.08 -6.04 -18.47
C ASP A 211 5.55 -4.64 -18.74
N GLY A 212 4.23 -4.47 -18.70
CA GLY A 212 3.58 -3.17 -18.81
C GLY A 212 4.01 -2.23 -17.69
N GLN A 213 4.08 -0.94 -18.02
CA GLN A 213 4.56 0.09 -17.10
C GLN A 213 3.43 0.94 -16.51
N ILE A 214 2.27 0.96 -17.14
CA ILE A 214 1.08 1.67 -16.66
C ILE A 214 0.35 0.75 -15.67
N LEU A 215 0.07 1.25 -14.48
CA LEU A 215 -0.83 0.59 -13.52
C LEU A 215 -2.24 1.17 -13.67
N GLU A 216 -3.12 0.45 -14.32
CA GLU A 216 -4.53 0.80 -14.45
C GLU A 216 -5.32 -0.15 -13.53
N GLU A 217 -5.78 0.40 -12.40
CA GLU A 217 -6.26 -0.40 -11.27
C GLU A 217 -7.76 -0.74 -11.33
N GLY A 218 -8.46 -0.25 -12.37
CA GLY A 218 -9.92 -0.20 -12.40
C GLY A 218 -10.45 1.00 -11.59
N ILE A 219 -11.75 1.25 -11.58
CA ILE A 219 -12.36 2.34 -10.80
C ILE A 219 -12.23 2.05 -9.30
N ASN A 220 -11.00 2.17 -8.83
CA ASN A 220 -10.57 1.85 -7.47
C ASN A 220 -9.43 2.78 -7.04
N GLU A 221 -9.78 3.94 -6.56
CA GLU A 221 -8.81 4.93 -6.11
C GLU A 221 -7.98 4.43 -4.91
N ALA A 222 -8.57 3.58 -4.07
CA ALA A 222 -7.83 2.98 -2.94
C ALA A 222 -6.73 2.03 -3.41
N GLY A 223 -6.98 1.23 -4.45
CA GLY A 223 -5.96 0.40 -5.10
C GLY A 223 -4.88 1.25 -5.75
N ALA A 224 -5.27 2.26 -6.53
CA ALA A 224 -4.34 3.13 -7.21
C ALA A 224 -3.41 3.89 -6.26
N VAL A 225 -3.93 4.46 -5.16
CA VAL A 225 -3.08 5.16 -4.17
C VAL A 225 -2.23 4.17 -3.36
N SER A 226 -2.69 2.94 -3.14
CA SER A 226 -1.86 1.89 -2.52
C SER A 226 -0.66 1.55 -3.39
N SER A 227 -0.84 1.42 -4.69
CA SER A 227 0.24 1.25 -5.67
C SER A 227 1.19 2.45 -5.70
N PHE A 228 0.65 3.68 -5.60
CA PHE A 228 1.45 4.89 -5.44
C PHE A 228 2.33 4.85 -4.19
N ILE A 229 1.78 4.45 -3.04
CA ILE A 229 2.54 4.33 -1.78
C ILE A 229 3.63 3.26 -1.93
N ALA A 230 3.31 2.11 -2.51
CA ALA A 230 4.27 1.03 -2.73
C ALA A 230 5.44 1.48 -3.62
N ALA A 231 5.16 2.11 -4.76
CA ALA A 231 6.19 2.65 -5.64
C ALA A 231 6.96 3.80 -4.98
N GLY A 232 6.26 4.74 -4.33
CA GLY A 232 6.85 5.90 -3.68
C GLY A 232 7.73 5.59 -2.47
N THR A 233 7.55 4.42 -1.84
CA THR A 233 8.38 3.93 -0.72
C THR A 233 9.40 2.87 -1.12
N SER A 234 9.48 2.50 -2.41
CA SER A 234 10.36 1.46 -2.91
C SER A 234 11.84 1.74 -2.63
N TYR A 235 12.23 3.01 -2.57
CA TYR A 235 13.59 3.39 -2.18
C TYR A 235 13.97 2.89 -0.79
N SER A 236 13.04 2.89 0.15
CA SER A 236 13.26 2.42 1.52
C SER A 236 13.16 0.90 1.63
N ASN A 237 12.20 0.29 0.96
CA ASN A 237 11.91 -1.13 1.08
C ASN A 237 12.83 -2.00 0.19
N HIS A 238 13.09 -1.54 -1.03
CA HIS A 238 13.81 -2.31 -2.04
C HIS A 238 15.14 -1.69 -2.48
N GLY A 239 15.42 -0.46 -2.06
CA GLY A 239 16.62 0.26 -2.49
C GLY A 239 16.55 0.73 -3.96
N ILE A 240 15.35 0.90 -4.50
CA ILE A 240 15.10 1.32 -5.88
C ILE A 240 14.28 2.60 -5.86
N ASN A 241 14.78 3.68 -6.47
CA ASN A 241 13.98 4.87 -6.66
C ASN A 241 12.98 4.65 -7.79
N MET A 242 11.69 4.84 -7.51
CA MET A 242 10.65 4.94 -8.53
C MET A 242 10.07 6.34 -8.56
N ILE A 243 9.47 6.72 -9.68
CA ILE A 243 8.86 8.02 -9.91
C ILE A 243 7.38 7.78 -10.26
N PRO A 244 6.53 7.50 -9.25
CA PRO A 244 5.11 7.29 -9.50
C PRO A 244 4.38 8.61 -9.75
N PHE A 245 3.46 8.56 -10.69
CA PHE A 245 2.50 9.61 -11.00
C PHE A 245 1.10 9.04 -10.78
N TYR A 246 0.45 9.42 -9.67
CA TYR A 246 -0.94 9.07 -9.43
C TYR A 246 -1.83 10.12 -10.09
N ILE A 247 -2.56 9.72 -11.11
CA ILE A 247 -3.41 10.58 -11.95
C ILE A 247 -4.86 10.21 -11.70
N TYR A 248 -5.68 11.18 -11.30
CA TYR A 248 -7.03 10.94 -10.81
C TYR A 248 -7.95 12.14 -11.07
N TYR A 249 -9.25 11.94 -10.98
CA TYR A 249 -10.19 13.06 -10.85
C TYR A 249 -10.06 13.68 -9.47
N SER A 250 -9.85 15.00 -9.40
CA SER A 250 -9.37 15.67 -8.19
C SER A 250 -10.23 15.38 -6.96
N MET A 251 -11.55 15.48 -7.08
CA MET A 251 -12.46 15.22 -5.97
C MET A 251 -12.44 13.74 -5.55
N PHE A 252 -12.70 12.83 -6.47
CA PHE A 252 -12.83 11.41 -6.14
C PHE A 252 -11.51 10.78 -5.73
N GLY A 253 -10.47 11.10 -6.45
CA GLY A 253 -9.15 10.56 -6.18
C GLY A 253 -8.48 11.13 -4.94
N PHE A 254 -9.02 12.19 -4.36
CA PHE A 254 -8.51 12.79 -3.13
C PHE A 254 -9.41 12.51 -1.93
N GLN A 255 -10.70 12.82 -2.01
CA GLN A 255 -11.61 12.64 -0.87
C GLN A 255 -11.80 11.19 -0.46
N ARG A 256 -11.91 10.27 -1.42
CA ARG A 256 -12.11 8.84 -1.13
C ARG A 256 -10.89 8.18 -0.49
N VAL A 257 -9.72 8.76 -0.64
CA VAL A 257 -8.44 8.17 -0.22
C VAL A 257 -7.62 9.09 0.67
N TRP A 258 -8.27 10.05 1.30
CA TRP A 258 -7.62 11.02 2.18
C TRP A 258 -6.68 10.37 3.21
N ASP A 259 -7.14 9.31 3.88
CA ASP A 259 -6.34 8.59 4.87
C ASP A 259 -5.09 7.98 4.26
N PHE A 260 -5.17 7.47 3.05
CA PHE A 260 -4.01 6.94 2.33
C PHE A 260 -3.03 8.04 1.90
N ILE A 261 -3.54 9.20 1.51
CA ILE A 261 -2.67 10.36 1.18
C ILE A 261 -1.92 10.81 2.43
N TRP A 262 -2.61 10.87 3.57
CA TRP A 262 -1.98 11.15 4.86
C TRP A 262 -0.91 10.10 5.20
N ALA A 263 -1.24 8.82 5.06
CA ALA A 263 -0.30 7.72 5.27
C ALA A 263 0.90 7.79 4.32
N ALA A 264 0.70 8.19 3.06
CA ALA A 264 1.78 8.42 2.10
C ALA A 264 2.76 9.49 2.59
N GLY A 265 2.24 10.58 3.16
CA GLY A 265 3.04 11.64 3.80
C GLY A 265 3.86 11.12 4.97
N ASP A 266 3.23 10.40 5.90
CA ASP A 266 3.89 9.80 7.07
C ASP A 266 4.96 8.78 6.68
N MET A 267 4.71 7.99 5.65
CA MET A 267 5.66 7.03 5.10
C MET A 267 6.75 7.68 4.25
N ARG A 268 6.66 8.99 3.98
CA ARG A 268 7.56 9.73 3.10
C ARG A 268 7.62 9.13 1.69
N ALA A 269 6.47 8.75 1.16
CA ALA A 269 6.35 8.32 -0.23
C ALA A 269 6.80 9.44 -1.17
N ARG A 270 7.52 9.09 -2.23
CA ARG A 270 8.03 10.02 -3.24
C ARG A 270 7.20 9.87 -4.50
N GLY A 271 6.86 10.95 -5.15
CA GLY A 271 6.08 10.91 -6.40
C GLY A 271 5.20 12.14 -6.57
N PHE A 272 4.28 12.05 -7.51
CA PHE A 272 3.41 13.16 -7.90
C PHE A 272 1.95 12.75 -7.82
N LEU A 273 1.14 13.62 -7.23
CA LEU A 273 -0.32 13.50 -7.16
C LEU A 273 -0.90 14.52 -8.13
N LEU A 274 -1.67 14.06 -9.12
CA LEU A 274 -2.15 14.87 -10.23
C LEU A 274 -3.66 14.76 -10.34
N GLY A 275 -4.35 15.72 -9.76
CA GLY A 275 -5.81 15.84 -9.85
C GLY A 275 -6.21 16.52 -11.15
N GLY A 276 -6.97 15.81 -11.98
CA GLY A 276 -7.62 16.38 -13.16
C GLY A 276 -8.92 17.07 -12.78
N THR A 277 -9.07 18.34 -13.14
CA THR A 277 -10.28 19.13 -12.92
C THR A 277 -10.85 19.64 -14.20
N ALA A 278 -12.16 19.96 -14.22
CA ALA A 278 -12.71 20.82 -15.25
C ALA A 278 -12.20 22.24 -15.03
N GLY A 279 -11.76 22.90 -16.08
CA GLY A 279 -11.25 24.28 -15.98
C GLY A 279 -12.31 25.24 -15.37
N ARG A 280 -11.84 26.26 -14.68
CA ARG A 280 -12.73 27.25 -13.99
C ARG A 280 -13.74 27.93 -14.90
N THR A 281 -13.49 28.00 -16.18
CA THR A 281 -14.34 28.71 -17.16
C THR A 281 -15.36 27.81 -17.84
N THR A 282 -15.16 26.51 -17.83
CA THR A 282 -16.05 25.52 -18.46
C THR A 282 -16.13 24.29 -17.58
N LEU A 283 -17.19 24.17 -16.81
CA LEU A 283 -17.57 22.94 -16.15
C LEU A 283 -18.13 21.98 -17.21
N ASN A 284 -17.26 21.34 -17.95
CA ASN A 284 -17.66 20.28 -18.89
C ASN A 284 -17.75 18.91 -18.21
N GLY A 285 -17.38 18.85 -16.95
CA GLY A 285 -17.48 17.63 -16.17
C GLY A 285 -18.82 17.51 -15.48
N GLU A 286 -19.30 16.30 -15.41
CA GLU A 286 -20.54 15.98 -14.71
C GLU A 286 -20.26 15.73 -13.22
N GLY A 287 -20.98 16.46 -12.38
CA GLY A 287 -20.98 16.27 -10.95
C GLY A 287 -19.69 16.65 -10.22
N LEU A 288 -19.58 16.16 -9.00
CA LEU A 288 -18.51 16.52 -8.05
C LEU A 288 -17.11 16.04 -8.43
N GLN A 289 -17.01 15.06 -9.29
CA GLN A 289 -15.73 14.43 -9.64
C GLN A 289 -14.72 15.39 -10.29
N HIS A 290 -15.20 16.46 -10.91
CA HIS A 290 -14.40 17.46 -11.61
C HIS A 290 -14.25 18.78 -10.86
N GLN A 291 -14.70 18.86 -9.63
CA GLN A 291 -14.55 20.05 -8.80
C GLN A 291 -13.30 20.00 -7.93
N ASP A 292 -12.75 21.16 -7.63
CA ASP A 292 -11.62 21.33 -6.71
C ASP A 292 -12.07 21.38 -5.23
#